data_d8172fdd5885d70bb53f7782e3c2e1b1
#
_entry.id   d8172fdd5885d70bb53f7782e3c2e1b1
#
_cell.length_a   1.000
_cell.length_b   1.000
_cell.length_c   1.000
_cell.angle_alpha   90.00
_cell.angle_beta   90.00
_cell.angle_gamma   90.00
#
_symmetry.space_group_name_H-M   'P 1'
#
loop_
_entity.id
_entity.type
_entity.pdbx_description
1 polymer ?
#
loop_
_entity_poly.entity_id
_entity_poly.type
_entity_poly.pdbx_seq_one_letter_code
_entity_poly.pdbx_strand_id
1 'polypeptide(L)'
;MLTTTADVPVGGGVILAKDGLVVTQPEEGTFKAFSSKCTHQGCQVTKVTSTIDCPCHKSKFSITDGSPESGPASSPLPETAIKVDGDNITTV
;
A
#
# COMPACT_ATOMS: atom_id res chain seq x y z
N MET A 1 -10.23 8.71 10.18
CA MET A 1 -9.31 9.20 9.14
C MET A 1 -8.01 8.41 9.17
N LEU A 2 -7.56 7.93 8.03
CA LEU A 2 -6.30 7.18 7.94
C LEU A 2 -5.10 8.11 7.83
N THR A 3 -5.14 8.99 6.85
CA THR A 3 -4.05 9.92 6.56
C THR A 3 -4.59 11.05 5.69
N THR A 4 -3.73 11.97 5.28
CA THR A 4 -4.12 13.05 4.37
C THR A 4 -3.50 12.82 3.00
N THR A 5 -4.10 13.42 1.97
CA THR A 5 -3.59 13.28 0.60
C THR A 5 -2.17 13.82 0.47
N ALA A 6 -1.83 14.85 1.24
CA ALA A 6 -0.50 15.46 1.18
C ALA A 6 0.60 14.55 1.72
N ASP A 7 0.25 13.58 2.58
CA ASP A 7 1.22 12.65 3.15
C ASP A 7 1.54 11.47 2.25
N VAL A 8 0.79 11.31 1.15
CA VAL A 8 0.97 10.18 0.24
C VAL A 8 1.63 10.70 -1.05
N PRO A 9 2.91 10.39 -1.27
CA PRO A 9 3.60 10.91 -2.47
C PRO A 9 3.09 10.27 -3.75
N VAL A 10 3.07 11.04 -4.82
CA VAL A 10 2.72 10.53 -6.15
C VAL A 10 3.80 9.53 -6.59
N GLY A 11 3.37 8.38 -7.06
CA GLY A 11 4.28 7.31 -7.44
C GLY A 11 4.86 6.55 -6.28
N GLY A 12 4.30 6.70 -5.09
CA GLY A 12 4.75 6.02 -3.89
C GLY A 12 3.62 5.77 -2.92
N GLY A 13 3.90 5.84 -1.63
CA GLY A 13 2.86 5.63 -0.63
C GLY A 13 3.39 5.76 0.78
N VAL A 14 2.52 5.50 1.75
CA VAL A 14 2.85 5.51 3.17
C VAL A 14 2.35 4.24 3.84
N ILE A 15 3.04 3.82 4.88
CA ILE A 15 2.69 2.64 5.65
C ILE A 15 2.00 3.09 6.93
N LEU A 16 0.78 2.62 7.15
CA LEU A 16 0.01 2.91 8.34
C LEU A 16 -0.06 1.61 9.16
N ALA A 17 1.03 1.33 9.87
CA ALA A 17 1.18 0.06 10.59
C ALA A 17 0.08 -0.18 11.62
N LYS A 18 -0.38 0.87 12.29
CA LYS A 18 -1.45 0.76 13.28
C LYS A 18 -2.76 0.28 12.65
N ASP A 19 -2.99 0.67 11.41
CA ASP A 19 -4.22 0.32 10.70
C ASP A 19 -4.05 -0.95 9.87
N GLY A 20 -2.83 -1.47 9.80
CA GLY A 20 -2.54 -2.64 8.97
C GLY A 20 -2.65 -2.37 7.49
N LEU A 21 -2.43 -1.13 7.06
CA LEU A 21 -2.65 -0.69 5.69
C LEU A 21 -1.44 0.02 5.11
N VAL A 22 -1.33 -0.05 3.79
CA VAL A 22 -0.43 0.78 2.99
C VAL A 22 -1.31 1.60 2.06
N VAL A 23 -1.16 2.92 2.08
CA VAL A 23 -1.90 3.81 1.19
C VAL A 23 -0.96 4.29 0.11
N THR A 24 -1.34 4.13 -1.15
CA THR A 24 -0.51 4.47 -2.30
C THR A 24 -1.18 5.52 -3.17
N GLN A 25 -0.37 6.22 -3.95
CA GLN A 25 -0.85 7.15 -4.96
C GLN A 25 -0.11 6.86 -6.27
N PRO A 26 -0.54 5.85 -7.04
CA PRO A 26 0.16 5.48 -8.28
C PRO A 26 0.14 6.59 -9.32
N GLU A 27 -0.91 7.38 -9.34
CA GLU A 27 -1.02 8.56 -10.20
C GLU A 27 -1.60 9.69 -9.37
N GLU A 28 -1.29 10.93 -9.74
CA GLU A 28 -1.79 12.08 -9.02
C GLU A 28 -3.31 12.04 -8.91
N GLY A 29 -3.81 12.11 -7.68
CA GLY A 29 -5.23 12.09 -7.40
C GLY A 29 -5.85 10.71 -7.28
N THR A 30 -5.12 9.63 -7.57
CA THR A 30 -5.60 8.26 -7.46
C THR A 30 -5.00 7.60 -6.23
N PHE A 31 -5.84 7.28 -5.24
CA PHE A 31 -5.40 6.69 -3.97
C PHE A 31 -5.92 5.28 -3.83
N LYS A 32 -5.06 4.38 -3.36
CA LYS A 32 -5.38 2.97 -3.12
C LYS A 32 -4.89 2.58 -1.74
N ALA A 33 -5.50 1.56 -1.15
CA ALA A 33 -5.03 1.02 0.12
C ALA A 33 -4.98 -0.50 0.03
N PHE A 34 -3.93 -1.06 0.60
CA PHE A 34 -3.69 -2.50 0.61
C PHE A 34 -3.30 -2.95 2.00
N SER A 35 -3.48 -4.26 2.27
CA SER A 35 -2.98 -4.83 3.52
C SER A 35 -1.47 -4.62 3.61
N SER A 36 -0.98 -4.23 4.79
CA SER A 36 0.46 -4.05 5.02
C SER A 36 1.17 -5.36 5.36
N LYS A 37 0.46 -6.48 5.36
CA LYS A 37 1.06 -7.79 5.61
C LYS A 37 1.33 -8.51 4.30
N CYS A 38 2.58 -8.94 4.11
CA CYS A 38 2.98 -9.69 2.94
C CYS A 38 2.21 -11.00 2.84
N THR A 39 1.67 -11.31 1.66
CA THR A 39 0.88 -12.52 1.45
C THR A 39 1.73 -13.79 1.49
N HIS A 40 3.06 -13.66 1.35
CA HIS A 40 3.94 -14.82 1.37
C HIS A 40 4.06 -15.41 2.79
N GLN A 41 4.44 -14.60 3.78
CA GLN A 41 4.65 -15.08 5.14
C GLN A 41 4.04 -14.18 6.22
N GLY A 42 3.18 -13.26 5.85
CA GLY A 42 2.54 -12.37 6.81
C GLY A 42 3.45 -11.32 7.43
N CYS A 43 4.63 -11.11 6.85
CA CYS A 43 5.55 -10.09 7.34
C CYS A 43 5.00 -8.69 7.08
N GLN A 44 5.27 -7.80 8.01
CA GLN A 44 4.89 -6.40 7.86
C GLN A 44 5.72 -5.74 6.76
N VAL A 45 5.05 -5.06 5.83
CA VAL A 45 5.72 -4.24 4.82
C VAL A 45 6.40 -3.07 5.52
N THR A 46 7.64 -2.77 5.16
CA THR A 46 8.41 -1.71 5.82
C THR A 46 8.86 -0.61 4.87
N LYS A 47 8.63 -0.75 3.57
CA LYS A 47 9.10 0.23 2.61
C LYS A 47 8.12 0.32 1.44
N VAL A 48 7.81 1.55 1.04
CA VAL A 48 7.02 1.83 -0.15
C VAL A 48 7.76 2.90 -0.94
N THR A 49 8.15 2.54 -2.16
CA THR A 49 8.72 3.49 -3.12
C THR A 49 7.87 3.39 -4.37
N SER A 50 8.44 3.05 -5.50
CA SER A 50 7.64 2.74 -6.70
C SER A 50 6.97 1.37 -6.59
N THR A 51 7.31 0.58 -5.56
CA THR A 51 6.66 -0.69 -5.23
C THR A 51 6.49 -0.79 -3.73
N ILE A 52 5.61 -1.70 -3.29
CA ILE A 52 5.44 -2.03 -1.88
C ILE A 52 6.39 -3.18 -1.59
N ASP A 53 7.36 -2.95 -0.71
CA ASP A 53 8.45 -3.89 -0.48
C ASP A 53 8.29 -4.64 0.83
N CYS A 54 8.32 -5.97 0.76
CA CYS A 54 8.32 -6.84 1.94
C CYS A 54 9.77 -7.22 2.26
N PRO A 55 10.23 -7.01 3.50
CA PRO A 55 11.63 -7.26 3.84
C PRO A 55 11.99 -8.73 4.04
N CYS A 56 11.01 -9.60 4.31
CA CYS A 56 11.31 -10.99 4.69
C CYS A 56 11.97 -11.77 3.57
N HIS A 57 11.43 -11.68 2.36
CA HIS A 57 11.98 -12.40 1.21
C HIS A 57 12.11 -11.50 -0.01
N LYS A 58 12.12 -10.19 0.22
CA LYS A 58 12.27 -9.17 -0.83
C LYS A 58 11.17 -9.23 -1.87
N SER A 59 9.97 -9.66 -1.49
CA SER A 59 8.82 -9.60 -2.38
C SER A 59 8.44 -8.15 -2.64
N LYS A 60 8.00 -7.87 -3.87
CA LYS A 60 7.56 -6.53 -4.26
C LYS A 60 6.18 -6.61 -4.88
N PHE A 61 5.34 -5.65 -4.52
CA PHE A 61 3.95 -5.58 -4.99
C PHE A 61 3.72 -4.27 -5.69
N SER A 62 2.81 -4.28 -6.67
CA SER A 62 2.45 -3.06 -7.41
C SER A 62 1.71 -2.08 -6.52
N ILE A 63 2.06 -0.79 -6.62
CA ILE A 63 1.30 0.26 -5.93
C ILE A 63 -0.03 0.55 -6.63
N THR A 64 -0.23 0.05 -7.84
CA THR A 64 -1.45 0.27 -8.61
C THR A 64 -2.55 -0.71 -8.25
N ASP A 65 -2.23 -1.99 -8.12
CA ASP A 65 -3.23 -3.03 -7.86
C ASP A 65 -2.81 -4.06 -6.82
N GLY A 66 -1.64 -3.92 -6.20
CA GLY A 66 -1.16 -4.84 -5.18
C GLY A 66 -0.67 -6.17 -5.71
N SER A 67 -0.60 -6.34 -7.02
CA SER A 67 -0.14 -7.61 -7.60
C SER A 67 1.35 -7.83 -7.35
N PRO A 68 1.80 -9.09 -7.19
CA PRO A 68 3.22 -9.36 -6.96
C PRO A 68 4.03 -9.08 -8.23
N GLU A 69 5.06 -8.25 -8.09
CA GLU A 69 5.95 -7.91 -9.21
C GLU A 69 7.26 -8.66 -9.14
N SER A 70 7.67 -9.08 -7.95
CA SER A 70 8.95 -9.74 -7.76
C SER A 70 8.94 -10.51 -6.44
N GLY A 71 9.82 -11.49 -6.35
CA GLY A 71 10.02 -12.26 -5.14
C GLY A 71 9.11 -13.48 -5.06
N PRO A 72 9.10 -14.16 -3.92
CA PRO A 72 8.39 -15.43 -3.80
C PRO A 72 6.87 -15.30 -3.62
N ALA A 73 6.35 -14.12 -3.30
CA ALA A 73 4.91 -13.94 -3.15
C ALA A 73 4.21 -14.17 -4.47
N SER A 74 3.16 -14.95 -4.48
CA SER A 74 2.41 -15.30 -5.68
C SER A 74 0.97 -14.78 -5.66
N SER A 75 0.54 -14.18 -4.56
CA SER A 75 -0.81 -13.64 -4.41
C SER A 75 -0.74 -12.13 -4.19
N PRO A 76 -1.69 -11.36 -4.74
CA PRO A 76 -1.69 -9.91 -4.54
C PRO A 76 -2.00 -9.56 -3.08
N LEU A 77 -1.59 -8.35 -2.68
CA LEU A 77 -2.01 -7.80 -1.40
C LEU A 77 -3.51 -7.51 -1.46
N PRO A 78 -4.28 -7.89 -0.44
CA PRO A 78 -5.70 -7.56 -0.41
C PRO A 78 -5.90 -6.05 -0.42
N GLU A 79 -6.83 -5.59 -1.25
CA GLU A 79 -7.16 -4.17 -1.33
C GLU A 79 -8.25 -3.83 -0.32
N THR A 80 -8.12 -2.67 0.33
CA THR A 80 -9.13 -2.14 1.24
C THR A 80 -9.78 -0.93 0.59
N ALA A 81 -11.10 -0.89 0.60
CA ALA A 81 -11.83 0.24 0.02
C ALA A 81 -11.63 1.49 0.89
N ILE A 82 -11.28 2.58 0.25
CA ILE A 82 -11.10 3.88 0.90
C ILE A 82 -11.82 4.95 0.10
N LYS A 83 -12.01 6.10 0.73
CA LYS A 83 -12.53 7.28 0.05
C LYS A 83 -11.69 8.50 0.40
N VAL A 84 -11.67 9.47 -0.50
CA VAL A 84 -11.02 10.75 -0.30
C VAL A 84 -12.10 11.79 -0.09
N ASP A 85 -12.03 12.48 1.05
CA ASP A 85 -13.00 13.51 1.42
C ASP A 85 -12.22 14.79 1.69
N GLY A 86 -12.22 15.68 0.70
CA GLY A 86 -11.35 16.86 0.73
C GLY A 86 -9.90 16.40 0.70
N ASP A 87 -9.14 16.71 1.76
CA ASP A 87 -7.76 16.29 1.90
C ASP A 87 -7.61 15.05 2.80
N ASN A 88 -8.71 14.47 3.24
CA ASN A 88 -8.69 13.34 4.17
C ASN A 88 -8.93 12.03 3.44
N ILE A 89 -8.16 11.00 3.80
CA ILE A 89 -8.34 9.64 3.30
C ILE A 89 -8.90 8.81 4.44
N THR A 90 -10.04 8.17 4.22
CA THR A 90 -10.72 7.39 5.24
C THR A 90 -11.13 6.04 4.68
N THR A 91 -11.43 5.09 5.56
CA THR A 91 -12.05 3.84 5.14
C THR A 91 -13.51 4.10 4.78
N VAL A 92 -14.00 3.29 3.86
CA VAL A 92 -15.41 3.37 3.44
C VAL A 92 -16.32 2.80 4.53
#